data_f3f260d056e0861a4fca0792c2aab8ce
#
_entry.id   f3f260d056e0861a4fca0792c2aab8ce
#
_cell.length_a   1.000
_cell.length_b   1.000
_cell.length_c   1.000
_cell.angle_alpha   90.00
_cell.angle_beta   90.00
_cell.angle_gamma   90.00
#
_symmetry.space_group_name_H-M   'P 1'
#
loop_
_entity.id
_entity.type
_entity.pdbx_description
1 polymer ?
#
loop_
_entity_poly.entity_id
_entity_poly.type
_entity_poly.pdbx_seq_one_letter_code
_entity_poly.pdbx_strand_id
1 'polypeptide(L)'
;MKIKNYGKFATLLLAMVTTYANAQTAPNFKGNGESWSDVVKVTDDVNVKKTTYDLNKISSKGVKKTIAEQELGKITKVRYDMIKSAAITYGAQAGLASAGEELNKKVEEYNKNGALDKAYNFEYLQLEPGLMPPVISEANNAYKQSDENTVRASDKMYRIEFPARLVTAVPNWRNYLFVEYGDPQVPYDVNLPVTSAENDVWDKFVAKGWEEGHDQAREMYQNGLARLNRDYTGMLRYKKLYEEGKVTKPKIERQSLGVTGGGNEMAIGDRVIRKTREAQLNPNSKKWFK
;
A
#
# COMPACT_ATOMS: atom_id res chain seq x y z
N MET A 1 23.17 11.46 -26.19
CA MET A 1 21.95 12.26 -26.29
C MET A 1 21.46 12.52 -24.87
N LYS A 2 21.47 13.78 -24.41
CA LYS A 2 21.22 14.14 -23.01
C LYS A 2 19.72 14.03 -22.72
N ILE A 3 19.33 13.11 -21.84
CA ILE A 3 17.96 13.00 -21.33
C ILE A 3 17.80 14.08 -20.23
N LYS A 4 17.34 15.26 -20.64
CA LYS A 4 16.85 16.32 -19.75
C LYS A 4 15.32 16.29 -19.85
N ASN A 5 14.60 15.68 -18.93
CA ASN A 5 13.18 16.03 -18.67
C ASN A 5 12.52 15.19 -17.55
N TYR A 6 13.26 14.77 -16.51
CA TYR A 6 12.63 14.09 -15.36
C TYR A 6 12.01 15.04 -14.31
N GLY A 7 12.25 16.36 -14.44
CA GLY A 7 11.78 17.34 -13.46
C GLY A 7 10.32 17.80 -13.60
N LYS A 8 9.63 17.48 -14.70
CA LYS A 8 8.25 17.96 -14.92
C LYS A 8 7.15 16.96 -14.55
N PHE A 9 7.48 15.67 -14.35
CA PHE A 9 6.51 14.67 -13.95
C PHE A 9 6.26 14.63 -12.43
N ALA A 10 7.23 15.01 -11.62
CA ALA A 10 7.08 15.08 -10.16
C ALA A 10 6.04 16.13 -9.71
N THR A 11 5.93 17.24 -10.43
CA THR A 11 5.00 18.33 -10.12
C THR A 11 3.54 17.99 -10.44
N LEU A 12 3.28 17.09 -11.39
CA LEU A 12 1.90 16.71 -11.75
C LEU A 12 1.31 15.68 -10.76
N LEU A 13 2.15 14.85 -10.16
CA LEU A 13 1.71 13.88 -9.14
C LEU A 13 1.37 14.56 -7.80
N LEU A 14 2.03 15.67 -7.48
CA LEU A 14 1.73 16.46 -6.29
C LEU A 14 0.32 17.09 -6.36
N ALA A 15 -0.13 17.47 -7.57
CA ALA A 15 -1.46 18.05 -7.77
C ALA A 15 -2.60 17.02 -7.64
N MET A 16 -2.36 15.73 -7.97
CA MET A 16 -3.38 14.68 -7.82
C MET A 16 -3.55 14.21 -6.36
N VAL A 17 -2.49 14.22 -5.57
CA VAL A 17 -2.57 13.88 -4.14
C VAL A 17 -3.34 14.94 -3.35
N THR A 18 -3.22 16.21 -3.74
CA THR A 18 -3.95 17.30 -3.08
C THR A 18 -5.44 17.33 -3.40
N THR A 19 -5.89 16.82 -4.56
CA THR A 19 -7.31 16.77 -4.93
C THR A 19 -8.07 15.62 -4.25
N TYR A 20 -7.43 14.50 -3.93
CA TYR A 20 -8.04 13.43 -3.15
C TYR A 20 -8.05 13.71 -1.64
N ALA A 21 -7.10 14.49 -1.13
CA ALA A 21 -7.03 14.87 0.28
C ALA A 21 -8.14 15.86 0.70
N ASN A 22 -8.71 16.62 -0.23
CA ASN A 22 -9.77 17.58 0.06
C ASN A 22 -11.19 16.98 0.17
N ALA A 23 -11.35 15.69 -0.15
CA ALA A 23 -12.66 15.01 -0.01
C ALA A 23 -12.89 14.36 1.37
N GLN A 24 -11.85 14.23 2.19
CA GLN A 24 -11.97 13.75 3.56
C GLN A 24 -11.11 14.65 4.45
N THR A 25 -11.76 15.49 5.23
CA THR A 25 -11.10 16.23 6.32
C THR A 25 -10.45 15.20 7.24
N ALA A 26 -9.17 14.92 7.04
CA ALA A 26 -8.36 14.28 8.05
C ALA A 26 -8.47 15.12 9.32
N PRO A 27 -8.72 14.52 10.50
CA PRO A 27 -8.72 15.28 11.73
C PRO A 27 -7.39 16.02 11.81
N ASN A 28 -7.45 17.33 12.14
CA ASN A 28 -6.29 18.15 12.44
C ASN A 28 -5.51 17.49 13.57
N PHE A 29 -4.57 16.66 13.20
CA PHE A 29 -3.65 16.02 14.13
C PHE A 29 -2.58 17.06 14.47
N LYS A 30 -2.82 17.85 15.50
CA LYS A 30 -1.79 18.66 16.14
C LYS A 30 -0.92 17.75 17.01
N GLY A 31 -0.08 16.95 16.34
CA GLY A 31 1.07 16.33 16.94
C GLY A 31 2.29 17.07 16.42
N ASN A 32 2.84 17.93 17.24
CA ASN A 32 4.13 18.62 17.05
C ASN A 32 4.42 19.22 15.65
N GLY A 33 3.49 20.00 15.11
CA GLY A 33 3.81 21.01 14.09
C GLY A 33 4.11 20.55 12.67
N GLU A 34 4.17 19.25 12.39
CA GLU A 34 4.46 18.73 11.05
C GLU A 34 3.19 18.27 10.34
N SER A 35 2.94 18.88 9.20
CA SER A 35 1.80 18.55 8.31
C SER A 35 2.16 17.32 7.46
N TRP A 36 1.17 16.51 7.08
CA TRP A 36 1.32 15.42 6.10
C TRP A 36 1.91 15.87 4.76
N SER A 37 1.80 17.15 4.42
CA SER A 37 2.48 17.75 3.27
C SER A 37 4.01 17.67 3.40
N ASP A 38 4.56 17.53 4.60
CA ASP A 38 5.99 17.51 4.83
C ASP A 38 6.55 16.09 4.63
N VAL A 39 5.74 15.05 4.88
CA VAL A 39 6.10 13.64 4.54
C VAL A 39 6.29 13.46 3.04
N VAL A 40 5.48 14.15 2.24
CA VAL A 40 5.52 14.08 0.77
C VAL A 40 6.68 14.89 0.21
N LYS A 41 7.10 15.97 0.88
CA LYS A 41 8.23 16.82 0.44
C LYS A 41 9.61 16.17 0.61
N VAL A 42 9.73 15.16 1.48
CA VAL A 42 11.00 14.41 1.68
C VAL A 42 11.41 13.62 0.42
N THR A 43 10.53 13.50 -0.58
CA THR A 43 10.84 12.75 -1.81
C THR A 43 11.76 13.48 -2.79
N ASP A 44 12.02 14.79 -2.62
CA ASP A 44 12.73 15.57 -3.66
C ASP A 44 14.24 15.73 -3.43
N ASP A 45 14.79 15.47 -2.23
CA ASP A 45 16.17 15.84 -1.89
C ASP A 45 17.11 14.70 -1.48
N VAL A 46 16.72 13.43 -1.61
CA VAL A 46 17.62 12.33 -1.22
C VAL A 46 18.49 11.88 -2.39
N ASN A 47 19.78 12.16 -2.28
CA ASN A 47 20.84 11.64 -3.15
C ASN A 47 20.92 10.11 -2.96
N VAL A 48 20.19 9.38 -3.79
CA VAL A 48 19.95 7.93 -3.67
C VAL A 48 21.24 7.18 -3.96
N LYS A 49 21.79 6.54 -2.95
CA LYS A 49 22.81 5.49 -3.14
C LYS A 49 22.21 4.37 -3.97
N LYS A 50 22.93 4.01 -5.02
CA LYS A 50 22.73 2.91 -5.99
C LYS A 50 21.74 1.84 -5.51
N THR A 51 20.60 1.81 -6.13
CA THR A 51 19.64 0.71 -6.01
C THR A 51 20.25 -0.58 -6.55
N THR A 52 19.84 -1.73 -6.01
CA THR A 52 20.35 -3.05 -6.40
C THR A 52 20.11 -3.33 -7.88
N TYR A 53 19.03 -2.77 -8.45
CA TYR A 53 18.69 -2.86 -9.86
C TYR A 53 18.83 -1.49 -10.54
N ASP A 54 19.55 -1.47 -11.66
CA ASP A 54 19.79 -0.31 -12.50
C ASP A 54 19.36 -0.65 -13.94
N LEU A 55 18.67 0.25 -14.61
CA LEU A 55 18.25 0.07 -16.00
C LEU A 55 19.40 -0.35 -16.91
N ASN A 56 20.62 0.15 -16.65
CA ASN A 56 21.80 -0.25 -17.42
C ASN A 56 22.17 -1.73 -17.28
N LYS A 57 21.84 -2.37 -16.15
CA LYS A 57 22.11 -3.80 -15.91
C LYS A 57 21.12 -4.71 -16.61
N ILE A 58 19.91 -4.24 -16.85
CA ILE A 58 18.84 -4.99 -17.53
C ILE A 58 18.72 -4.66 -19.01
N SER A 59 19.49 -3.66 -19.49
CA SER A 59 19.60 -3.36 -20.92
C SER A 59 20.28 -4.50 -21.68
N SER A 60 20.24 -4.50 -22.99
CA SER A 60 20.88 -5.49 -23.86
C SER A 60 22.37 -5.68 -23.58
N LYS A 61 23.06 -4.64 -23.10
CA LYS A 61 24.48 -4.68 -22.71
C LYS A 61 24.72 -5.38 -21.38
N GLY A 62 23.75 -5.30 -20.45
CA GLY A 62 23.85 -5.88 -19.11
C GLY A 62 23.43 -7.37 -19.05
N VAL A 63 22.65 -7.84 -20.01
CA VAL A 63 22.18 -9.22 -20.07
C VAL A 63 23.23 -10.10 -20.74
N LYS A 64 23.66 -11.17 -20.06
CA LYS A 64 24.63 -12.12 -20.65
C LYS A 64 23.97 -12.92 -21.77
N LYS A 65 24.59 -12.90 -22.96
CA LYS A 65 24.15 -13.67 -24.11
C LYS A 65 24.85 -15.01 -24.10
N THR A 66 24.07 -16.07 -24.15
CA THR A 66 24.58 -17.46 -24.23
C THR A 66 24.68 -17.93 -25.68
N ILE A 67 23.97 -17.28 -26.60
CA ILE A 67 23.86 -17.62 -28.01
C ILE A 67 24.77 -16.70 -28.83
N ALA A 68 25.60 -17.26 -29.71
CA ALA A 68 26.42 -16.47 -30.63
C ALA A 68 25.57 -15.58 -31.53
N GLU A 69 25.99 -14.34 -31.72
CA GLU A 69 25.32 -13.39 -32.60
C GLU A 69 25.31 -13.93 -34.03
N GLN A 70 24.14 -14.28 -34.53
CA GLN A 70 23.91 -14.53 -35.94
C GLN A 70 23.31 -13.24 -36.53
N GLU A 71 23.94 -12.72 -37.58
CA GLU A 71 23.36 -11.64 -38.38
C GLU A 71 22.16 -12.18 -39.15
N LEU A 72 21.03 -12.21 -38.48
CA LEU A 72 19.74 -12.49 -39.10
C LEU A 72 19.18 -11.16 -39.62
N GLY A 73 18.93 -11.11 -40.91
CA GLY A 73 18.18 -10.00 -41.52
C GLY A 73 16.87 -9.71 -40.79
N LYS A 74 16.03 -8.90 -41.31
CA LYS A 74 14.79 -8.36 -40.70
C LYS A 74 14.12 -9.29 -39.69
N ILE A 75 13.91 -8.80 -38.45
CA ILE A 75 13.21 -9.49 -37.37
C ILE A 75 11.82 -9.94 -37.86
N THR A 76 11.49 -11.22 -37.71
CA THR A 76 10.12 -11.69 -37.98
C THR A 76 9.15 -11.16 -36.92
N LYS A 77 7.88 -10.99 -37.32
CA LYS A 77 6.85 -10.47 -36.39
C LYS A 77 6.76 -11.28 -35.11
N VAL A 78 6.80 -12.61 -35.21
CA VAL A 78 6.75 -13.52 -34.04
C VAL A 78 7.94 -13.27 -33.12
N ARG A 79 9.14 -13.17 -33.67
CA ARG A 79 10.36 -12.91 -32.90
C ARG A 79 10.33 -11.53 -32.23
N TYR A 80 9.84 -10.51 -32.96
CA TYR A 80 9.65 -9.17 -32.42
C TYR A 80 8.71 -9.18 -31.21
N ASP A 81 7.54 -9.85 -31.32
CA ASP A 81 6.56 -9.91 -30.25
C ASP A 81 7.08 -10.69 -29.02
N MET A 82 7.86 -11.75 -29.25
CA MET A 82 8.52 -12.50 -28.17
C MET A 82 9.52 -11.63 -27.39
N ILE A 83 10.45 -10.97 -28.08
CA ILE A 83 11.46 -10.09 -27.45
C ILE A 83 10.78 -8.93 -26.75
N LYS A 84 9.81 -8.30 -27.39
CA LYS A 84 9.03 -7.20 -26.82
C LYS A 84 8.35 -7.61 -25.50
N SER A 85 7.66 -8.74 -25.50
CA SER A 85 6.96 -9.23 -24.30
C SER A 85 7.94 -9.56 -23.17
N ALA A 86 9.04 -10.26 -23.48
CA ALA A 86 10.06 -10.59 -22.50
C ALA A 86 10.73 -9.33 -21.91
N ALA A 87 11.06 -8.35 -22.77
CA ALA A 87 11.69 -7.10 -22.36
C ALA A 87 10.78 -6.27 -21.45
N ILE A 88 9.49 -6.12 -21.80
CA ILE A 88 8.52 -5.40 -20.96
C ILE A 88 8.39 -6.08 -19.59
N THR A 89 8.18 -7.40 -19.57
CA THR A 89 8.00 -8.15 -18.32
C THR A 89 9.24 -8.04 -17.42
N TYR A 90 10.43 -8.24 -17.97
CA TYR A 90 11.67 -8.15 -17.21
C TYR A 90 11.93 -6.71 -16.71
N GLY A 91 11.71 -5.73 -17.59
CA GLY A 91 11.81 -4.31 -17.23
C GLY A 91 10.84 -3.92 -16.11
N ALA A 92 9.58 -4.38 -16.19
CA ALA A 92 8.56 -4.07 -15.18
C ALA A 92 8.90 -4.71 -13.82
N GLN A 93 9.35 -5.97 -13.79
CA GLN A 93 9.77 -6.61 -12.55
C GLN A 93 10.97 -5.88 -11.92
N ALA A 94 11.98 -5.54 -12.71
CA ALA A 94 13.16 -4.84 -12.23
C ALA A 94 12.86 -3.40 -11.79
N GLY A 95 12.01 -2.68 -12.53
CA GLY A 95 11.55 -1.35 -12.16
C GLY A 95 10.73 -1.35 -10.87
N LEU A 96 9.84 -2.33 -10.73
CA LEU A 96 9.04 -2.51 -9.51
C LEU A 96 9.91 -2.79 -8.29
N ALA A 97 10.87 -3.72 -8.40
CA ALA A 97 11.78 -4.06 -7.31
C ALA A 97 12.67 -2.86 -6.93
N SER A 98 13.24 -2.16 -7.92
CA SER A 98 14.09 -0.99 -7.69
C SER A 98 13.35 0.15 -6.99
N ALA A 99 12.18 0.53 -7.53
CA ALA A 99 11.38 1.61 -6.96
C ALA A 99 10.81 1.24 -5.57
N GLY A 100 10.42 -0.03 -5.39
CA GLY A 100 9.93 -0.52 -4.13
C GLY A 100 10.97 -0.49 -3.01
N GLU A 101 12.20 -0.95 -3.30
CA GLU A 101 13.31 -0.85 -2.35
C GLU A 101 13.64 0.62 -2.00
N GLU A 102 13.60 1.51 -2.99
CA GLU A 102 13.82 2.94 -2.76
C GLU A 102 12.73 3.53 -1.86
N LEU A 103 11.46 3.21 -2.10
CA LEU A 103 10.36 3.65 -1.26
C LEU A 103 10.48 3.11 0.17
N ASN A 104 10.78 1.83 0.34
CA ASN A 104 10.99 1.24 1.66
C ASN A 104 12.11 1.95 2.44
N LYS A 105 13.24 2.25 1.79
CA LYS A 105 14.35 2.99 2.39
C LYS A 105 13.94 4.41 2.80
N LYS A 106 13.21 5.13 1.96
CA LYS A 106 12.71 6.49 2.28
C LYS A 106 11.78 6.48 3.49
N VAL A 107 10.89 5.51 3.55
CA VAL A 107 9.96 5.35 4.69
C VAL A 107 10.72 5.06 5.99
N GLU A 108 11.75 4.20 5.94
CA GLU A 108 12.61 3.93 7.11
C GLU A 108 13.40 5.17 7.53
N GLU A 109 13.96 5.91 6.58
CA GLU A 109 14.66 7.16 6.86
C GLU A 109 13.74 8.18 7.51
N TYR A 110 12.52 8.32 7.03
CA TYR A 110 11.52 9.19 7.65
C TYR A 110 11.19 8.75 9.08
N ASN A 111 11.13 7.43 9.34
CA ASN A 111 10.84 6.91 10.67
C ASN A 111 12.06 6.85 11.63
N LYS A 112 13.25 7.33 11.26
CA LYS A 112 14.44 7.29 12.14
C LYS A 112 14.20 7.89 13.53
N ASN A 113 13.34 8.91 13.63
CA ASN A 113 12.95 9.54 14.89
C ASN A 113 11.66 8.94 15.50
N GLY A 114 11.18 7.81 14.98
CA GLY A 114 9.94 7.17 15.43
C GLY A 114 8.68 7.98 15.08
N ALA A 115 8.72 8.79 14.02
CA ALA A 115 7.59 9.65 13.63
C ALA A 115 6.36 8.83 13.27
N LEU A 116 6.52 7.78 12.45
CA LEU A 116 5.41 6.90 12.07
C LEU A 116 4.92 6.04 13.24
N ASP A 117 5.84 5.56 14.10
CA ASP A 117 5.48 4.77 15.28
C ASP A 117 4.63 5.58 16.27
N LYS A 118 4.91 6.89 16.39
CA LYS A 118 4.13 7.82 17.22
C LYS A 118 2.80 8.18 16.55
N ALA A 119 2.80 8.41 15.23
CA ALA A 119 1.60 8.82 14.50
C ALA A 119 0.58 7.68 14.38
N TYR A 120 1.05 6.44 14.19
CA TYR A 120 0.20 5.25 13.98
C TYR A 120 0.38 4.23 15.10
N ASN A 121 0.03 4.61 16.32
CA ASN A 121 0.08 3.71 17.46
C ASN A 121 -1.21 2.87 17.54
N PHE A 122 -1.22 1.71 16.88
CA PHE A 122 -2.34 0.78 16.92
C PHE A 122 -2.50 0.06 18.27
N GLU A 123 -1.44 -0.07 19.06
CA GLU A 123 -1.53 -0.68 20.40
C GLU A 123 -2.47 0.10 21.30
N TYR A 124 -2.41 1.44 21.23
CA TYR A 124 -3.32 2.30 21.98
C TYR A 124 -4.78 2.17 21.53
N LEU A 125 -5.03 1.69 20.33
CA LEU A 125 -6.39 1.54 19.79
C LEU A 125 -7.09 0.27 20.23
N GLN A 126 -6.38 -0.75 20.72
CA GLN A 126 -6.98 -1.99 21.16
C GLN A 126 -8.11 -1.74 22.17
N LEU A 127 -9.21 -2.46 22.03
CA LEU A 127 -10.34 -2.45 22.98
C LEU A 127 -10.02 -3.31 24.19
N GLU A 128 -9.33 -4.40 23.95
CA GLU A 128 -8.79 -5.37 24.91
C GLU A 128 -7.57 -6.03 24.25
N PRO A 129 -6.64 -6.62 25.01
CA PRO A 129 -5.48 -7.29 24.43
C PRO A 129 -5.88 -8.29 23.34
N GLY A 130 -5.38 -8.08 22.12
CA GLY A 130 -5.69 -8.90 20.95
C GLY A 130 -7.04 -8.61 20.27
N LEU A 131 -7.78 -7.58 20.70
CA LEU A 131 -9.05 -7.18 20.07
C LEU A 131 -8.92 -5.78 19.44
N MET A 132 -8.84 -5.73 18.13
CA MET A 132 -8.84 -4.47 17.38
C MET A 132 -10.26 -3.94 17.17
N PRO A 133 -10.46 -2.62 17.27
CA PRO A 133 -11.76 -2.00 17.03
C PRO A 133 -12.19 -2.13 15.57
N PRO A 134 -13.50 -1.95 15.30
CA PRO A 134 -13.98 -1.82 13.94
C PRO A 134 -13.47 -0.53 13.28
N VAL A 135 -13.41 -0.54 11.96
CA VAL A 135 -13.08 0.62 11.14
C VAL A 135 -14.38 1.28 10.68
N ILE A 136 -14.60 2.54 11.09
CA ILE A 136 -15.79 3.30 10.73
C ILE A 136 -15.40 4.40 9.73
N SER A 137 -16.07 4.41 8.57
CA SER A 137 -16.03 5.52 7.62
C SER A 137 -17.10 6.57 7.97
N GLU A 138 -16.83 7.81 7.58
CA GLU A 138 -17.74 8.94 7.68
C GLU A 138 -17.79 9.63 6.32
N ALA A 139 -18.98 9.82 5.80
CA ALA A 139 -19.23 10.65 4.63
C ALA A 139 -20.08 11.85 5.02
N ASN A 140 -19.68 13.02 4.52
CA ASN A 140 -20.47 14.25 4.67
C ASN A 140 -21.25 14.50 3.38
N ASN A 141 -22.45 15.07 3.50
CA ASN A 141 -23.33 15.39 2.37
C ASN A 141 -23.53 14.18 1.44
N ALA A 142 -23.90 13.05 2.03
CA ALA A 142 -24.11 11.82 1.29
C ALA A 142 -25.46 11.85 0.55
N TYR A 143 -25.43 11.54 -0.73
CA TYR A 143 -26.62 11.43 -1.57
C TYR A 143 -26.78 9.98 -2.02
N LYS A 144 -27.97 9.45 -1.84
CA LYS A 144 -28.33 8.11 -2.32
C LYS A 144 -29.59 8.21 -3.18
N GLN A 145 -29.49 7.86 -4.44
CA GLN A 145 -30.64 7.74 -5.32
C GLN A 145 -31.49 6.54 -4.87
N SER A 146 -32.77 6.77 -4.59
CA SER A 146 -33.74 5.74 -4.21
C SER A 146 -34.52 5.25 -5.41
N ASP A 147 -34.87 6.14 -6.32
CA ASP A 147 -35.53 5.91 -7.62
C ASP A 147 -35.19 7.04 -8.58
N GLU A 148 -35.74 7.01 -9.80
CA GLU A 148 -35.45 8.00 -10.85
C GLU A 148 -35.76 9.46 -10.44
N ASN A 149 -36.71 9.66 -9.53
CA ASN A 149 -37.18 10.97 -9.13
C ASN A 149 -36.89 11.31 -7.66
N THR A 150 -36.28 10.40 -6.89
CA THR A 150 -36.08 10.56 -5.45
C THR A 150 -34.62 10.37 -5.05
N VAL A 151 -34.07 11.39 -4.42
CA VAL A 151 -32.73 11.36 -3.81
C VAL A 151 -32.86 11.56 -2.31
N ARG A 152 -32.25 10.68 -1.54
CA ARG A 152 -32.09 10.86 -0.09
C ARG A 152 -30.76 11.57 0.16
N ALA A 153 -30.84 12.71 0.82
CA ALA A 153 -29.68 13.46 1.29
C ALA A 153 -29.46 13.20 2.79
N SER A 154 -28.22 13.09 3.20
CA SER A 154 -27.84 12.97 4.60
C SER A 154 -26.63 13.87 4.85
N ASP A 155 -26.67 14.71 5.86
CA ASP A 155 -25.57 15.60 6.24
C ASP A 155 -24.33 14.79 6.63
N LYS A 156 -24.55 13.68 7.34
CA LYS A 156 -23.51 12.72 7.74
C LYS A 156 -23.99 11.28 7.63
N MET A 157 -23.14 10.43 7.13
CA MET A 157 -23.36 8.99 7.06
C MET A 157 -22.16 8.25 7.65
N TYR A 158 -22.42 7.38 8.63
CA TYR A 158 -21.43 6.50 9.23
C TYR A 158 -21.65 5.07 8.75
N ARG A 159 -20.56 4.37 8.44
CA ARG A 159 -20.59 2.96 8.04
C ARG A 159 -19.46 2.21 8.73
N ILE A 160 -19.76 1.02 9.26
CA ILE A 160 -18.73 0.07 9.70
C ILE A 160 -18.23 -0.64 8.45
N GLU A 161 -17.03 -0.28 7.99
CA GLU A 161 -16.40 -0.88 6.80
C GLU A 161 -15.80 -2.25 7.15
N PHE A 162 -15.14 -2.34 8.28
CA PHE A 162 -14.58 -3.59 8.78
C PHE A 162 -15.02 -3.80 10.22
N PRO A 163 -15.49 -5.01 10.56
CA PRO A 163 -15.88 -5.34 11.93
C PRO A 163 -14.65 -5.43 12.85
N ALA A 164 -14.88 -5.45 14.16
CA ALA A 164 -13.84 -5.73 15.14
C ALA A 164 -13.22 -7.11 14.89
N ARG A 165 -11.90 -7.21 15.04
CA ARG A 165 -11.17 -8.45 14.76
C ARG A 165 -10.26 -8.86 15.91
N LEU A 166 -10.20 -10.17 16.15
CA LEU A 166 -9.16 -10.76 17.00
C LEU A 166 -7.87 -10.85 16.19
N VAL A 167 -6.77 -10.46 16.81
CA VAL A 167 -5.43 -10.47 16.21
C VAL A 167 -4.45 -11.16 17.15
N THR A 168 -3.53 -11.90 16.59
CA THR A 168 -2.41 -12.53 17.33
C THR A 168 -1.28 -11.51 17.55
N ALA A 169 -1.10 -10.60 16.62
CA ALA A 169 -0.18 -9.50 16.72
C ALA A 169 -0.88 -8.20 16.30
N VAL A 170 -0.60 -7.12 17.03
CA VAL A 170 -1.14 -5.80 16.70
C VAL A 170 -0.53 -5.32 15.40
N PRO A 171 -1.33 -4.88 14.42
CA PRO A 171 -0.80 -4.32 13.18
C PRO A 171 0.01 -3.07 13.46
N ASN A 172 0.98 -2.79 12.61
CA ASN A 172 1.73 -1.55 12.63
C ASN A 172 1.78 -0.95 11.21
N TRP A 173 2.29 0.25 11.07
CA TRP A 173 2.37 0.93 9.78
C TRP A 173 3.19 0.14 8.74
N ARG A 174 4.20 -0.66 9.17
CA ARG A 174 4.99 -1.50 8.27
C ARG A 174 4.14 -2.53 7.54
N ASN A 175 3.13 -3.11 8.18
CA ASN A 175 2.22 -4.06 7.53
C ASN A 175 1.43 -3.47 6.36
N TYR A 176 1.39 -2.15 6.24
CA TYR A 176 0.69 -1.44 5.17
C TYR A 176 1.63 -0.89 4.10
N LEU A 177 2.80 -0.39 4.50
CA LEU A 177 3.71 0.36 3.64
C LEU A 177 4.88 -0.46 3.13
N PHE A 178 5.34 -1.46 3.89
CA PHE A 178 6.43 -2.33 3.48
C PHE A 178 5.91 -3.44 2.58
N VAL A 179 6.55 -3.58 1.44
CA VAL A 179 6.31 -4.68 0.50
C VAL A 179 7.66 -5.32 0.20
N GLU A 180 7.71 -6.64 0.30
CA GLU A 180 8.84 -7.41 -0.18
C GLU A 180 8.67 -7.60 -1.69
N TYR A 181 9.63 -7.08 -2.44
CA TYR A 181 9.67 -7.21 -3.89
C TYR A 181 10.61 -8.38 -4.24
N GLY A 182 10.08 -9.36 -4.98
CA GLY A 182 10.91 -10.48 -5.45
C GLY A 182 11.95 -10.04 -6.48
N ASP A 183 13.01 -10.84 -6.60
CA ASP A 183 14.03 -10.61 -7.63
C ASP A 183 13.44 -10.75 -9.04
N PRO A 184 13.81 -9.86 -9.97
CA PRO A 184 13.40 -9.96 -11.36
C PRO A 184 13.87 -11.27 -11.98
N GLN A 185 12.96 -11.99 -12.62
CA GLN A 185 13.28 -13.24 -13.27
C GLN A 185 13.87 -12.97 -14.65
N VAL A 186 15.15 -13.35 -14.84
CA VAL A 186 15.79 -13.24 -16.14
C VAL A 186 15.06 -14.16 -17.14
N PRO A 187 14.64 -13.64 -18.30
CA PRO A 187 13.97 -14.45 -19.31
C PRO A 187 14.86 -15.58 -19.82
N TYR A 188 14.24 -16.66 -20.33
CA TYR A 188 14.99 -17.74 -20.98
C TYR A 188 15.81 -17.21 -22.16
N ASP A 189 16.99 -17.82 -22.41
CA ASP A 189 17.93 -17.43 -23.47
C ASP A 189 17.26 -17.23 -24.83
N VAL A 190 16.29 -18.08 -25.19
CA VAL A 190 15.52 -17.99 -26.43
C VAL A 190 14.79 -16.66 -26.61
N ASN A 191 14.45 -16.00 -25.51
CA ASN A 191 13.75 -14.71 -25.49
C ASN A 191 14.69 -13.51 -25.41
N LEU A 192 16.00 -13.74 -25.22
CA LEU A 192 16.98 -12.68 -25.16
C LEU A 192 17.37 -12.21 -26.59
N PRO A 193 17.73 -10.93 -26.74
CA PRO A 193 18.14 -10.40 -28.04
C PRO A 193 19.49 -10.95 -28.47
N VAL A 194 19.62 -11.33 -29.74
CA VAL A 194 20.82 -11.90 -30.35
C VAL A 194 21.45 -10.95 -31.38
N THR A 195 20.61 -10.26 -32.17
CA THR A 195 21.07 -9.33 -33.21
C THR A 195 21.03 -7.89 -32.77
N SER A 196 21.74 -6.98 -33.46
CA SER A 196 21.71 -5.54 -33.20
C SER A 196 20.29 -4.97 -33.28
N ALA A 197 19.51 -5.37 -34.28
CA ALA A 197 18.13 -4.95 -34.43
C ALA A 197 17.22 -5.44 -33.27
N GLU A 198 17.49 -6.63 -32.75
CA GLU A 198 16.79 -7.14 -31.57
C GLU A 198 17.20 -6.41 -30.28
N ASN A 199 18.46 -5.97 -30.18
CA ASN A 199 18.92 -5.15 -29.06
C ASN A 199 18.17 -3.81 -29.00
N ASP A 200 17.94 -3.16 -30.13
CA ASP A 200 17.19 -1.90 -30.19
C ASP A 200 15.74 -2.09 -29.71
N VAL A 201 15.12 -3.21 -30.11
CA VAL A 201 13.78 -3.57 -29.65
C VAL A 201 13.80 -3.84 -28.15
N TRP A 202 14.75 -4.63 -27.66
CA TRP A 202 14.91 -4.95 -26.25
C TRP A 202 15.08 -3.69 -25.40
N ASP A 203 16.05 -2.84 -25.73
CA ASP A 203 16.37 -1.63 -24.96
C ASP A 203 15.18 -0.65 -24.89
N LYS A 204 14.45 -0.55 -26.01
CA LYS A 204 13.23 0.27 -26.05
C LYS A 204 12.14 -0.24 -25.11
N PHE A 205 11.88 -1.56 -25.13
CA PHE A 205 10.77 -2.12 -24.37
C PHE A 205 11.12 -2.45 -22.93
N VAL A 206 12.39 -2.73 -22.62
CA VAL A 206 12.83 -2.86 -21.23
C VAL A 206 12.74 -1.52 -20.50
N ALA A 207 13.09 -0.41 -21.18
CA ALA A 207 12.93 0.93 -20.62
C ALA A 207 11.45 1.27 -20.36
N LYS A 208 10.56 0.88 -21.28
CA LYS A 208 9.11 1.05 -21.09
C LYS A 208 8.60 0.24 -19.91
N GLY A 209 8.97 -1.05 -19.84
CA GLY A 209 8.61 -1.89 -18.69
C GLY A 209 9.12 -1.33 -17.37
N TRP A 210 10.36 -0.82 -17.34
CA TRP A 210 10.94 -0.18 -16.18
C TRP A 210 10.09 0.99 -15.66
N GLU A 211 9.63 1.88 -16.54
CA GLU A 211 8.72 2.97 -16.18
C GLU A 211 7.39 2.45 -15.63
N GLU A 212 6.79 1.45 -16.28
CA GLU A 212 5.56 0.80 -15.81
C GLU A 212 5.73 0.18 -14.41
N GLY A 213 6.89 -0.46 -14.15
CA GLY A 213 7.24 -1.01 -12.84
C GLY A 213 7.37 0.05 -11.75
N HIS A 214 8.01 1.18 -12.08
CA HIS A 214 8.10 2.33 -11.18
C HIS A 214 6.73 2.92 -10.85
N ASP A 215 5.85 3.04 -11.84
CA ASP A 215 4.48 3.53 -11.63
C ASP A 215 3.70 2.58 -10.74
N GLN A 216 3.82 1.28 -10.97
CA GLN A 216 3.17 0.25 -10.13
C GLN A 216 3.65 0.30 -8.68
N ALA A 217 4.95 0.45 -8.43
CA ALA A 217 5.48 0.59 -7.07
C ALA A 217 4.88 1.81 -6.35
N ARG A 218 4.76 2.94 -7.04
CA ARG A 218 4.14 4.16 -6.50
C ARG A 218 2.67 3.95 -6.17
N GLU A 219 1.92 3.31 -7.06
CA GLU A 219 0.50 3.00 -6.82
C GLU A 219 0.32 2.06 -5.63
N MET A 220 1.14 1.02 -5.52
CA MET A 220 1.11 0.08 -4.39
C MET A 220 1.37 0.81 -3.06
N TYR A 221 2.36 1.70 -3.02
CA TYR A 221 2.66 2.51 -1.84
C TYR A 221 1.51 3.46 -1.49
N GLN A 222 0.95 4.18 -2.47
CA GLN A 222 -0.18 5.07 -2.26
C GLN A 222 -1.41 4.32 -1.74
N ASN A 223 -1.70 3.15 -2.29
CA ASN A 223 -2.77 2.28 -1.83
C ASN A 223 -2.51 1.75 -0.41
N GLY A 224 -1.27 1.42 -0.08
CA GLY A 224 -0.84 1.06 1.26
C GLY A 224 -1.09 2.18 2.26
N LEU A 225 -0.67 3.40 1.94
CA LEU A 225 -0.86 4.60 2.75
C LEU A 225 -2.35 4.94 2.92
N ALA A 226 -3.14 4.83 1.86
CA ALA A 226 -4.59 5.06 1.92
C ALA A 226 -5.27 4.04 2.86
N ARG A 227 -4.89 2.76 2.80
CA ARG A 227 -5.38 1.72 3.72
C ARG A 227 -4.97 2.00 5.16
N LEU A 228 -3.71 2.36 5.40
CA LEU A 228 -3.20 2.72 6.73
C LEU A 228 -4.00 3.87 7.34
N ASN A 229 -4.18 4.95 6.59
CA ASN A 229 -4.94 6.12 7.02
C ASN A 229 -6.41 5.78 7.27
N ARG A 230 -7.05 5.04 6.37
CA ARG A 230 -8.45 4.61 6.52
C ARG A 230 -8.64 3.79 7.79
N ASP A 231 -7.80 2.78 8.00
CA ASP A 231 -7.94 1.85 9.11
C ASP A 231 -7.66 2.55 10.44
N TYR A 232 -6.57 3.31 10.53
CA TYR A 232 -6.21 4.03 11.74
C TYR A 232 -7.25 5.09 12.11
N THR A 233 -7.61 5.95 11.15
CA THR A 233 -8.62 7.01 11.36
C THR A 233 -10.00 6.41 11.66
N GLY A 234 -10.36 5.32 10.99
CA GLY A 234 -11.63 4.63 11.23
C GLY A 234 -11.73 4.03 12.62
N MET A 235 -10.63 3.47 13.14
CA MET A 235 -10.55 2.96 14.52
C MET A 235 -10.58 4.09 15.55
N LEU A 236 -9.91 5.23 15.30
CA LEU A 236 -10.01 6.43 16.15
C LEU A 236 -11.43 6.96 16.19
N ARG A 237 -12.10 7.01 15.02
CA ARG A 237 -13.50 7.43 14.92
C ARG A 237 -14.42 6.49 15.71
N TYR A 238 -14.18 5.19 15.66
CA TYR A 238 -14.92 4.25 16.49
C TYR A 238 -14.79 4.58 17.97
N LYS A 239 -13.57 4.82 18.50
CA LYS A 239 -13.36 5.19 19.91
C LYS A 239 -14.17 6.44 20.29
N LYS A 240 -14.10 7.48 19.47
CA LYS A 240 -14.88 8.71 19.68
C LYS A 240 -16.39 8.45 19.70
N LEU A 241 -16.91 7.72 18.72
CA LEU A 241 -18.34 7.40 18.65
C LEU A 241 -18.78 6.49 19.81
N TYR A 242 -17.89 5.62 20.30
CA TYR A 242 -18.15 4.80 21.46
C TYR A 242 -18.26 5.61 22.75
N GLU A 243 -17.37 6.57 22.99
CA GLU A 243 -17.43 7.51 24.11
C GLU A 243 -18.69 8.37 24.07
N GLU A 244 -19.15 8.73 22.87
CA GLU A 244 -20.42 9.46 22.67
C GLU A 244 -21.66 8.55 22.78
N GLY A 245 -21.50 7.23 22.97
CA GLY A 245 -22.58 6.24 23.04
C GLY A 245 -23.31 6.02 21.72
N LYS A 246 -22.69 6.40 20.59
CA LYS A 246 -23.23 6.26 19.23
C LYS A 246 -22.96 4.89 18.59
N VAL A 247 -22.05 4.10 19.17
CA VAL A 247 -21.72 2.74 18.74
C VAL A 247 -21.56 1.84 19.96
N THR A 248 -21.87 0.55 19.79
CA THR A 248 -21.73 -0.43 20.87
C THR A 248 -20.34 -1.08 20.85
N LYS A 249 -19.89 -1.61 21.99
CA LYS A 249 -18.69 -2.44 22.09
C LYS A 249 -18.96 -3.84 21.51
N PRO A 250 -18.04 -4.46 20.76
CA PRO A 250 -18.14 -5.87 20.40
C PRO A 250 -18.09 -6.72 21.68
N LYS A 251 -18.82 -7.82 21.70
CA LYS A 251 -18.84 -8.74 22.86
C LYS A 251 -17.89 -9.90 22.60
N ILE A 252 -17.04 -10.20 23.58
CA ILE A 252 -16.15 -11.36 23.55
C ILE A 252 -16.44 -12.26 24.76
N GLU A 253 -16.25 -13.53 24.57
CA GLU A 253 -16.29 -14.56 25.59
C GLU A 253 -14.94 -15.25 25.68
N ARG A 254 -14.55 -15.61 26.90
CA ARG A 254 -13.30 -16.31 27.20
C ARG A 254 -13.61 -17.55 27.95
N GLN A 255 -13.11 -18.67 27.44
CA GLN A 255 -13.20 -19.99 28.09
C GLN A 255 -11.78 -20.41 28.44
N SER A 256 -11.53 -20.68 29.72
CA SER A 256 -10.27 -21.27 30.16
C SER A 256 -10.29 -22.80 29.93
N LEU A 257 -9.25 -23.30 29.31
CA LEU A 257 -9.01 -24.73 29.09
C LEU A 257 -7.98 -25.28 30.10
N GLY A 258 -7.29 -24.37 30.83
CA GLY A 258 -6.28 -24.75 31.83
C GLY A 258 -4.97 -25.17 31.20
N VAL A 259 -4.69 -26.45 31.16
CA VAL A 259 -3.49 -27.01 30.52
C VAL A 259 -3.93 -27.95 29.42
N THR A 260 -3.44 -27.71 28.22
CA THR A 260 -3.71 -28.51 27.02
C THR A 260 -2.40 -28.88 26.31
N GLY A 261 -2.43 -29.98 25.56
CA GLY A 261 -1.27 -30.47 24.81
C GLY A 261 -0.85 -31.87 25.23
N GLY A 262 0.29 -32.32 24.77
CA GLY A 262 0.91 -33.61 25.01
C GLY A 262 2.12 -33.86 24.11
N GLY A 263 2.94 -34.83 24.44
CA GLY A 263 4.16 -35.09 23.70
C GLY A 263 5.18 -33.96 23.77
N ASN A 264 5.44 -33.27 22.66
CA ASN A 264 6.47 -32.26 22.56
C ASN A 264 5.96 -30.82 22.80
N GLU A 265 4.66 -30.61 23.03
CA GLU A 265 4.08 -29.29 23.22
C GLU A 265 3.07 -29.29 24.37
N MET A 266 3.14 -28.28 25.22
CA MET A 266 2.24 -28.07 26.33
C MET A 266 1.88 -26.59 26.45
N ALA A 267 0.59 -26.30 26.38
CA ALA A 267 0.06 -24.94 26.60
C ALA A 267 -0.47 -24.81 28.03
N ILE A 268 0.13 -23.91 28.82
CA ILE A 268 -0.27 -23.64 30.21
C ILE A 268 -1.07 -22.34 30.25
N GLY A 269 -2.21 -22.35 30.89
CA GLY A 269 -3.15 -21.23 30.91
C GLY A 269 -3.85 -21.02 29.57
N ASP A 270 -4.05 -22.12 28.85
CA ASP A 270 -4.74 -22.11 27.56
C ASP A 270 -6.18 -21.62 27.69
N ARG A 271 -6.59 -20.82 26.74
CA ARG A 271 -7.91 -20.18 26.71
C ARG A 271 -8.38 -19.91 25.29
N VAL A 272 -9.65 -20.21 25.07
CA VAL A 272 -10.35 -19.83 23.84
C VAL A 272 -10.95 -18.43 24.01
N ILE A 273 -10.68 -17.54 23.10
CA ILE A 273 -11.29 -16.21 23.02
C ILE A 273 -12.16 -16.18 21.78
N ARG A 274 -13.44 -15.88 21.95
CA ARG A 274 -14.42 -15.85 20.86
C ARG A 274 -15.17 -14.54 20.88
N LYS A 275 -15.28 -13.90 19.71
CA LYS A 275 -16.17 -12.76 19.52
C LYS A 275 -17.59 -13.27 19.28
N THR A 276 -18.56 -12.90 20.13
CA THR A 276 -19.94 -13.36 20.09
C THR A 276 -20.92 -12.34 19.55
N ARG A 277 -20.56 -11.05 19.57
CA ARG A 277 -21.36 -9.98 18.97
C ARG A 277 -20.48 -8.93 18.35
N GLU A 278 -20.89 -8.44 17.18
CA GLU A 278 -20.26 -7.29 16.51
C GLU A 278 -20.66 -5.96 17.17
N ALA A 279 -19.80 -4.95 16.98
CA ALA A 279 -20.16 -3.57 17.25
C ALA A 279 -21.25 -3.12 16.28
N GLN A 280 -22.18 -2.31 16.77
CA GLN A 280 -23.32 -1.79 15.99
C GLN A 280 -23.49 -0.30 16.24
N LEU A 281 -23.88 0.42 15.21
CA LEU A 281 -24.29 1.80 15.33
C LEU A 281 -25.58 1.86 16.12
N ASN A 282 -25.68 2.80 17.06
CA ASN A 282 -26.84 2.93 17.94
C ASN A 282 -28.04 3.50 17.15
N PRO A 283 -29.17 2.80 17.07
CA PRO A 283 -30.35 3.29 16.33
C PRO A 283 -31.10 4.44 17.02
N ASN A 284 -30.75 4.76 18.27
CA ASN A 284 -31.43 5.83 19.02
C ASN A 284 -31.03 7.21 18.48
N SER A 285 -31.97 7.87 17.80
CA SER A 285 -31.78 9.20 17.21
C SER A 285 -31.30 10.27 18.21
N LYS A 286 -31.76 10.19 19.48
CA LYS A 286 -31.35 11.15 20.54
C LYS A 286 -29.85 11.12 20.84
N LYS A 287 -29.14 10.05 20.43
CA LYS A 287 -27.68 9.97 20.59
C LYS A 287 -26.90 10.70 19.46
N TRP A 288 -27.58 10.97 18.35
CA TRP A 288 -26.96 11.57 17.16
C TRP A 288 -27.16 13.06 17.05
N PHE A 289 -28.26 13.56 17.61
CA PHE A 289 -28.59 14.97 17.67
C PHE A 289 -28.28 15.49 19.08
N LYS A 290 -27.27 16.33 19.18
CA LYS A 290 -26.99 17.16 20.38
C LYS A 290 -27.11 18.60 19.99
#